data_17c0e7845396b468447fb524ea59af15
#
_entry.id   17c0e7845396b468447fb524ea59af15
#
_cell.length_a   1.000
_cell.length_b   1.000
_cell.length_c   1.000
_cell.angle_alpha   90.00
_cell.angle_beta   90.00
_cell.angle_gamma   90.00
#
_symmetry.space_group_name_H-M   'P 1'
#
loop_
_entity.id
_entity.type
_entity.pdbx_description
1 polymer ?
#
loop_
_entity_poly.entity_id
_entity_poly.type
_entity_poly.pdbx_seq_one_letter_code
_entity_poly.pdbx_strand_id
1 'polypeptide(L)'
;MKPRLSALASLVALLASCGSSPKPPEKKAAARVVVEETPPPTNHLVFGGDVMLSRHVYEKFNKAKDPALPFRKIADFFKSADVAFVNLESPFSDKGRPSVKGMVFKATPESVEGLKLAGIDVVSTANNHTRDQHEYGILYTLDHLEKNGIAAVGTGKDEAGARRGVVIERNGVKFGFLAYTYDQRNGNHPNDDNRINGLDIVRLREDVADIRKRSNVTIVSMHAGVEYAKEPHPSQQQFARAAIEANATLVIGHHPHVTQPCEEYRTGVICYSLGNLVFDQTAAGTNDGLVVEAEFKGFSMRKLRMHKIKIVDTQPVLVPKK
;
A
#
# COMPACT_ATOMS: atom_id res chain seq x y z
N MET A 1 63.95 -57.35 16.54
CA MET A 1 64.36 -58.66 15.95
C MET A 1 63.72 -58.83 14.62
N LYS A 2 64.52 -58.85 13.54
CA LYS A 2 64.13 -59.30 12.20
C LYS A 2 64.04 -60.81 12.14
N PRO A 3 63.31 -61.45 11.27
CA PRO A 3 63.99 -61.95 10.08
C PRO A 3 63.29 -61.75 8.76
N ARG A 4 64.16 -61.82 7.77
CA ARG A 4 63.95 -61.90 6.33
C ARG A 4 63.51 -63.30 5.90
N LEU A 5 62.91 -63.41 4.69
CA LEU A 5 63.20 -64.43 3.61
C LEU A 5 62.12 -64.21 2.55
N SER A 6 62.36 -64.03 1.36
CA SER A 6 63.16 -64.43 0.20
C SER A 6 62.27 -64.89 -0.93
N ALA A 7 62.59 -64.38 -2.12
CA ALA A 7 61.95 -64.46 -3.40
C ALA A 7 61.76 -65.88 -3.98
N LEU A 8 60.80 -66.02 -4.89
CA LEU A 8 60.86 -66.96 -6.03
C LEU A 8 60.17 -66.31 -7.27
N ALA A 9 60.99 -66.18 -8.27
CA ALA A 9 60.51 -65.72 -9.61
C ALA A 9 59.99 -66.91 -10.39
N SER A 10 58.84 -66.76 -11.00
CA SER A 10 58.32 -67.66 -12.06
C SER A 10 57.93 -66.84 -13.27
N LEU A 11 58.69 -67.08 -14.34
CA LEU A 11 58.50 -66.50 -15.68
C LEU A 11 57.39 -67.27 -16.38
N VAL A 12 56.28 -66.59 -16.73
CA VAL A 12 55.27 -67.15 -17.64
C VAL A 12 55.13 -66.25 -18.84
N ALA A 13 55.43 -66.73 -20.03
CA ALA A 13 55.24 -66.06 -21.28
C ALA A 13 53.75 -65.98 -21.61
N LEU A 14 53.22 -64.80 -21.86
CA LEU A 14 51.87 -64.64 -22.40
C LEU A 14 51.92 -64.19 -23.84
N LEU A 15 51.24 -64.94 -24.65
CA LEU A 15 50.94 -64.70 -26.06
C LEU A 15 50.00 -63.46 -26.19
N ALA A 16 50.37 -62.50 -27.02
CA ALA A 16 49.59 -61.34 -27.31
C ALA A 16 48.43 -61.76 -28.24
N SER A 17 47.20 -61.63 -27.73
CA SER A 17 45.97 -61.67 -28.49
C SER A 17 45.47 -60.23 -28.72
N CYS A 18 45.51 -59.78 -29.99
CA CYS A 18 44.86 -58.49 -30.37
C CYS A 18 43.35 -58.63 -30.26
N GLY A 19 42.78 -58.22 -29.14
CA GLY A 19 41.32 -58.07 -29.03
C GLY A 19 40.97 -56.58 -29.11
N SER A 20 40.21 -56.22 -30.13
CA SER A 20 39.62 -54.87 -30.29
C SER A 20 38.67 -54.57 -29.15
N SER A 21 39.01 -53.59 -28.31
CA SER A 21 38.16 -53.11 -27.25
C SER A 21 36.91 -52.41 -27.84
N PRO A 22 35.72 -52.69 -27.32
CA PRO A 22 34.50 -51.99 -27.76
C PRO A 22 34.57 -50.52 -27.30
N LYS A 23 34.27 -49.61 -28.24
CA LYS A 23 34.09 -48.17 -27.99
C LYS A 23 33.05 -47.95 -26.88
N PRO A 24 33.29 -47.09 -25.87
CA PRO A 24 32.30 -46.81 -24.88
C PRO A 24 31.08 -46.09 -25.53
N PRO A 25 29.86 -46.34 -25.04
CA PRO A 25 28.67 -45.75 -25.62
C PRO A 25 28.71 -44.20 -25.51
N GLU A 26 28.51 -43.55 -26.64
CA GLU A 26 28.33 -42.08 -26.70
C GLU A 26 27.20 -41.68 -25.76
N LYS A 27 27.53 -40.94 -24.72
CA LYS A 27 26.50 -40.26 -23.86
C LYS A 27 25.76 -39.27 -24.74
N LYS A 28 24.53 -39.62 -25.16
CA LYS A 28 23.60 -38.64 -25.73
C LYS A 28 23.52 -37.46 -24.80
N ALA A 29 23.97 -36.29 -25.25
CA ALA A 29 23.80 -35.04 -24.52
C ALA A 29 22.31 -34.85 -24.24
N ALA A 30 21.94 -34.78 -22.97
CA ALA A 30 20.58 -34.46 -22.57
C ALA A 30 20.22 -33.10 -23.15
N ALA A 31 19.16 -33.05 -23.92
CA ALA A 31 18.63 -31.84 -24.49
C ALA A 31 18.39 -30.85 -23.31
N ARG A 32 19.08 -29.72 -23.31
CA ARG A 32 18.88 -28.65 -22.36
C ARG A 32 17.50 -28.08 -22.66
N VAL A 33 16.52 -28.37 -21.80
CA VAL A 33 15.22 -27.71 -21.85
C VAL A 33 15.49 -26.24 -21.55
N VAL A 34 15.48 -25.41 -22.58
CA VAL A 34 15.48 -23.96 -22.44
C VAL A 34 14.07 -23.64 -21.97
N VAL A 35 13.90 -23.46 -20.66
CA VAL A 35 12.69 -22.87 -20.10
C VAL A 35 12.76 -21.39 -20.50
N GLU A 36 11.91 -21.00 -21.44
CA GLU A 36 11.71 -19.60 -21.78
C GLU A 36 11.19 -18.92 -20.51
N GLU A 37 12.03 -18.13 -19.83
CA GLU A 37 11.63 -17.34 -18.68
C GLU A 37 10.65 -16.26 -19.17
N THR A 38 9.38 -16.43 -18.86
CA THR A 38 8.40 -15.38 -19.10
C THR A 38 8.82 -14.13 -18.32
N PRO A 39 8.82 -12.95 -18.96
CA PRO A 39 9.23 -11.73 -18.27
C PRO A 39 8.33 -11.50 -17.03
N PRO A 40 8.90 -11.03 -15.91
CA PRO A 40 8.11 -10.81 -14.71
C PRO A 40 6.98 -9.81 -14.98
N PRO A 41 5.78 -10.04 -14.39
CA PRO A 41 4.60 -9.22 -14.62
C PRO A 41 4.84 -7.77 -14.22
N THR A 42 4.22 -6.85 -14.95
CA THR A 42 4.20 -5.42 -14.62
C THR A 42 2.89 -5.10 -13.93
N ASN A 43 2.95 -4.30 -12.85
CA ASN A 43 1.79 -3.77 -12.14
C ASN A 43 1.93 -2.26 -11.97
N HIS A 44 0.83 -1.53 -12.13
CA HIS A 44 0.72 -0.10 -11.89
C HIS A 44 -0.17 0.13 -10.68
N LEU A 45 0.37 0.76 -9.65
CA LEU A 45 -0.37 1.15 -8.46
C LEU A 45 -0.54 2.67 -8.45
N VAL A 46 -1.75 3.14 -8.11
CA VAL A 46 -2.05 4.58 -8.02
C VAL A 46 -2.49 4.92 -6.60
N PHE A 47 -1.87 5.95 -6.03
CA PHE A 47 -2.12 6.44 -4.68
C PHE A 47 -2.61 7.87 -4.73
N GLY A 48 -3.78 8.13 -4.15
CA GLY A 48 -4.32 9.47 -3.96
C GLY A 48 -4.21 9.93 -2.50
N GLY A 49 -4.43 11.22 -2.29
CA GLY A 49 -4.42 11.86 -0.98
C GLY A 49 -5.72 11.69 -0.20
N ASP A 50 -6.08 12.72 0.59
CA ASP A 50 -7.20 12.69 1.52
C ASP A 50 -8.55 12.85 0.80
N VAL A 51 -9.48 11.95 1.13
CA VAL A 51 -10.84 11.90 0.61
C VAL A 51 -11.84 12.12 1.74
N MET A 52 -12.52 13.26 1.72
CA MET A 52 -13.57 13.64 2.66
C MET A 52 -14.90 13.79 1.90
N LEU A 53 -15.87 12.91 2.21
CA LEU A 53 -17.17 12.82 1.52
C LEU A 53 -18.32 13.40 2.36
N SER A 54 -18.04 14.50 3.07
CA SER A 54 -18.94 15.17 3.99
C SER A 54 -19.08 16.65 3.63
N ARG A 55 -19.76 17.44 4.45
CA ARG A 55 -19.84 18.91 4.38
C ARG A 55 -20.19 19.40 2.96
N HIS A 56 -19.40 20.36 2.43
CA HIS A 56 -19.66 20.96 1.12
C HIS A 56 -19.49 19.97 -0.05
N VAL A 57 -18.61 18.95 0.09
CA VAL A 57 -18.53 17.86 -0.90
C VAL A 57 -19.86 17.12 -1.00
N TYR A 58 -20.46 16.77 0.14
CA TYR A 58 -21.79 16.16 0.21
C TYR A 58 -22.85 17.06 -0.40
N GLU A 59 -22.90 18.35 -0.03
CA GLU A 59 -23.87 19.31 -0.56
C GLU A 59 -23.82 19.37 -2.08
N LYS A 60 -22.64 19.39 -2.68
CA LYS A 60 -22.43 19.44 -4.13
C LYS A 60 -22.99 18.21 -4.83
N PHE A 61 -22.60 17.01 -4.41
CA PHE A 61 -23.04 15.80 -5.07
C PHE A 61 -24.53 15.51 -4.80
N ASN A 62 -25.04 15.85 -3.62
CA ASN A 62 -26.46 15.73 -3.29
C ASN A 62 -27.32 16.67 -4.14
N LYS A 63 -26.91 17.93 -4.31
CA LYS A 63 -27.59 18.88 -5.21
C LYS A 63 -27.59 18.41 -6.68
N ALA A 64 -26.46 17.82 -7.10
CA ALA A 64 -26.33 17.25 -8.44
C ALA A 64 -27.08 15.92 -8.61
N LYS A 65 -27.56 15.31 -7.53
CA LYS A 65 -28.12 13.94 -7.49
C LYS A 65 -27.14 12.90 -8.07
N ASP A 66 -25.86 13.09 -7.79
CA ASP A 66 -24.78 12.30 -8.34
C ASP A 66 -23.72 12.01 -7.27
N PRO A 67 -23.85 10.90 -6.50
CA PRO A 67 -22.90 10.54 -5.45
C PRO A 67 -21.47 10.31 -5.94
N ALA A 68 -21.30 10.02 -7.24
CA ALA A 68 -20.00 9.82 -7.85
C ALA A 68 -19.32 11.12 -8.34
N LEU A 69 -20.04 12.26 -8.28
CA LEU A 69 -19.56 13.56 -8.76
C LEU A 69 -18.13 13.91 -8.33
N PRO A 70 -17.71 13.69 -7.05
CA PRO A 70 -16.37 14.08 -6.61
C PRO A 70 -15.25 13.42 -7.39
N PHE A 71 -15.48 12.24 -7.97
CA PHE A 71 -14.45 11.47 -8.67
C PHE A 71 -14.54 11.55 -10.20
N ARG A 72 -15.61 12.11 -10.78
CA ARG A 72 -15.84 12.03 -12.23
C ARG A 72 -14.69 12.49 -13.10
N LYS A 73 -13.97 13.52 -12.68
CA LYS A 73 -12.88 14.10 -13.49
C LYS A 73 -11.53 13.35 -13.34
N ILE A 74 -11.41 12.47 -12.36
CA ILE A 74 -10.19 11.72 -12.09
C ILE A 74 -10.35 10.20 -12.21
N ALA A 75 -11.60 9.72 -12.31
CA ALA A 75 -11.92 8.30 -12.27
C ALA A 75 -11.14 7.46 -13.27
N ASP A 76 -11.04 7.92 -14.53
CA ASP A 76 -10.35 7.15 -15.57
C ASP A 76 -8.86 6.96 -15.28
N PHE A 77 -8.22 7.94 -14.62
CA PHE A 77 -6.84 7.81 -14.20
C PHE A 77 -6.66 6.73 -13.13
N PHE A 78 -7.52 6.71 -12.12
CA PHE A 78 -7.46 5.67 -11.08
C PHE A 78 -7.83 4.29 -11.63
N LYS A 79 -8.83 4.18 -12.51
CA LYS A 79 -9.21 2.93 -13.17
C LYS A 79 -8.14 2.32 -14.04
N SER A 80 -7.18 3.11 -14.53
CA SER A 80 -6.07 2.61 -15.33
C SER A 80 -5.03 1.84 -14.51
N ALA A 81 -5.13 1.88 -13.18
CA ALA A 81 -4.25 1.16 -12.28
C ALA A 81 -4.68 -0.30 -12.08
N ASP A 82 -3.71 -1.17 -11.79
CA ASP A 82 -3.98 -2.52 -11.31
C ASP A 82 -4.46 -2.52 -9.85
N VAL A 83 -3.99 -1.55 -9.05
CA VAL A 83 -4.46 -1.30 -7.68
C VAL A 83 -4.52 0.21 -7.43
N ALA A 84 -5.67 0.68 -6.93
CA ALA A 84 -5.90 2.06 -6.57
C ALA A 84 -6.13 2.22 -5.05
N PHE A 85 -5.46 3.21 -4.44
CA PHE A 85 -5.46 3.46 -3.00
C PHE A 85 -5.72 4.94 -2.69
N VAL A 86 -6.52 5.23 -1.63
CA VAL A 86 -6.71 6.58 -1.08
C VAL A 86 -6.85 6.54 0.45
N ASN A 87 -6.70 7.68 1.13
CA ASN A 87 -7.09 7.82 2.53
C ASN A 87 -8.56 8.29 2.62
N LEU A 88 -9.43 7.48 3.19
CA LEU A 88 -10.84 7.83 3.44
C LEU A 88 -10.97 8.53 4.79
N GLU A 89 -10.98 9.87 4.77
CA GLU A 89 -10.95 10.70 5.97
C GLU A 89 -12.36 11.04 6.51
N SER A 90 -13.36 10.36 6.05
CA SER A 90 -14.72 10.48 6.56
C SER A 90 -15.36 9.11 6.75
N PRO A 91 -15.72 8.71 7.98
CA PRO A 91 -16.40 7.43 8.20
C PRO A 91 -17.78 7.45 7.55
N PHE A 92 -18.19 6.30 7.02
CA PHE A 92 -19.56 6.10 6.59
C PHE A 92 -20.51 5.92 7.79
N SER A 93 -21.70 6.48 7.69
CA SER A 93 -22.75 6.25 8.67
C SER A 93 -24.14 6.54 8.08
N ASP A 94 -25.09 5.64 8.31
CA ASP A 94 -26.51 5.84 8.00
C ASP A 94 -27.27 6.45 9.19
N LYS A 95 -26.65 6.55 10.37
CA LYS A 95 -27.23 7.11 11.59
C LYS A 95 -26.55 8.42 11.98
N GLY A 96 -27.34 9.34 12.49
CA GLY A 96 -26.86 10.65 12.87
C GLY A 96 -26.54 10.77 14.36
N ARG A 97 -25.40 10.26 14.80
CA ARG A 97 -24.87 10.57 16.13
C ARG A 97 -23.39 10.91 16.00
N PRO A 98 -23.06 12.15 15.62
CA PRO A 98 -21.68 12.58 15.50
C PRO A 98 -21.03 12.75 16.89
N SER A 99 -19.71 12.64 16.93
CA SER A 99 -18.91 13.04 18.09
C SER A 99 -19.20 14.51 18.46
N VAL A 100 -19.09 14.84 19.74
CA VAL A 100 -19.37 16.20 20.23
C VAL A 100 -18.13 17.09 20.28
N LYS A 101 -16.97 16.61 19.80
CA LYS A 101 -15.70 17.34 19.87
C LYS A 101 -15.15 17.65 18.49
N GLY A 102 -14.72 18.90 18.30
CA GLY A 102 -13.99 19.33 17.11
C GLY A 102 -14.80 19.34 15.82
N MET A 103 -14.10 19.26 14.70
CA MET A 103 -14.67 19.08 13.37
C MET A 103 -15.04 17.62 13.18
N VAL A 104 -16.26 17.35 12.71
CA VAL A 104 -16.82 16.01 12.62
C VAL A 104 -17.27 15.73 11.19
N PHE A 105 -16.84 14.60 10.62
CA PHE A 105 -17.24 14.16 9.30
C PHE A 105 -18.23 13.00 9.36
N LYS A 106 -19.06 12.93 8.35
CA LYS A 106 -19.97 11.82 8.09
C LYS A 106 -20.18 11.67 6.59
N ALA A 107 -19.65 10.60 6.02
CA ALA A 107 -19.97 10.19 4.66
C ALA A 107 -21.34 9.47 4.66
N THR A 108 -22.20 9.81 3.71
CA THR A 108 -23.44 9.07 3.52
C THR A 108 -23.17 7.76 2.76
N PRO A 109 -23.97 6.69 2.96
CA PRO A 109 -23.70 5.40 2.34
C PRO A 109 -23.57 5.47 0.81
N GLU A 110 -24.40 6.24 0.13
CA GLU A 110 -24.38 6.39 -1.33
C GLU A 110 -23.10 7.02 -1.88
N SER A 111 -22.33 7.75 -1.06
CA SER A 111 -21.10 8.37 -1.53
C SER A 111 -19.98 7.36 -1.84
N VAL A 112 -20.14 6.08 -1.46
CA VAL A 112 -19.27 4.96 -1.90
C VAL A 112 -19.24 4.83 -3.43
N GLU A 113 -20.29 5.27 -4.13
CA GLU A 113 -20.35 5.22 -5.60
C GLU A 113 -19.23 6.01 -6.27
N GLY A 114 -18.71 7.05 -5.62
CA GLY A 114 -17.54 7.79 -6.08
C GLY A 114 -16.27 6.92 -6.05
N LEU A 115 -16.04 6.20 -4.97
CA LEU A 115 -14.90 5.27 -4.84
C LEU A 115 -15.01 4.15 -5.87
N LYS A 116 -16.19 3.57 -6.04
CA LYS A 116 -16.46 2.53 -7.05
C LYS A 116 -16.25 3.06 -8.48
N LEU A 117 -16.75 4.25 -8.79
CA LEU A 117 -16.54 4.88 -10.09
C LEU A 117 -15.06 5.05 -10.39
N ALA A 118 -14.26 5.42 -9.41
CA ALA A 118 -12.81 5.56 -9.57
C ALA A 118 -12.05 4.21 -9.54
N GLY A 119 -12.70 3.10 -9.26
CA GLY A 119 -12.06 1.80 -9.16
C GLY A 119 -11.09 1.70 -7.97
N ILE A 120 -11.43 2.34 -6.84
CA ILE A 120 -10.60 2.25 -5.63
C ILE A 120 -10.70 0.85 -5.04
N ASP A 121 -9.57 0.17 -4.89
CA ASP A 121 -9.47 -1.18 -4.34
C ASP A 121 -9.25 -1.17 -2.83
N VAL A 122 -8.44 -0.22 -2.32
CA VAL A 122 -8.03 -0.16 -0.92
C VAL A 122 -8.17 1.26 -0.40
N VAL A 123 -8.71 1.40 0.80
CA VAL A 123 -8.73 2.68 1.51
C VAL A 123 -8.06 2.57 2.89
N SER A 124 -7.23 3.56 3.25
CA SER A 124 -6.87 3.75 4.64
C SER A 124 -8.08 4.32 5.38
N THR A 125 -8.44 3.71 6.49
CA THR A 125 -9.47 4.20 7.42
C THR A 125 -8.85 4.63 8.75
N ALA A 126 -7.52 4.52 8.90
CA ALA A 126 -6.78 5.00 10.07
C ALA A 126 -6.44 6.49 9.88
N ASN A 127 -7.24 7.36 10.47
CA ASN A 127 -7.04 8.81 10.50
C ASN A 127 -7.69 9.44 11.73
N ASN A 128 -7.49 10.75 11.94
CA ASN A 128 -8.02 11.49 13.07
C ASN A 128 -9.56 11.58 13.08
N HIS A 129 -10.23 11.31 11.95
CA HIS A 129 -11.69 11.31 11.81
C HIS A 129 -12.34 9.94 11.92
N THR A 130 -11.57 8.88 12.10
CA THR A 130 -12.05 7.49 12.16
C THR A 130 -13.24 7.31 13.11
N ARG A 131 -13.26 8.04 14.24
CA ARG A 131 -14.26 7.93 15.29
C ARG A 131 -15.30 9.05 15.31
N ASP A 132 -15.39 9.83 14.28
CA ASP A 132 -16.36 10.94 14.19
C ASP A 132 -17.82 10.48 14.36
N GLN A 133 -18.11 9.26 14.02
CA GLN A 133 -19.42 8.61 14.19
C GLN A 133 -19.35 7.49 15.26
N HIS A 134 -18.44 7.64 16.24
CA HIS A 134 -18.19 6.70 17.33
C HIS A 134 -17.82 5.29 16.83
N GLU A 135 -17.92 4.31 17.69
CA GLU A 135 -17.70 2.90 17.35
C GLU A 135 -18.60 2.42 16.21
N TYR A 136 -19.86 2.89 16.24
CA TYR A 136 -20.82 2.54 15.20
C TYR A 136 -20.28 2.93 13.80
N GLY A 137 -19.71 4.13 13.66
CA GLY A 137 -19.14 4.57 12.39
C GLY A 137 -17.97 3.72 11.92
N ILE A 138 -17.10 3.28 12.83
CA ILE A 138 -15.99 2.36 12.48
C ILE A 138 -16.57 1.06 11.90
N LEU A 139 -17.45 0.39 12.65
CA LEU A 139 -18.00 -0.90 12.26
C LEU A 139 -18.86 -0.82 10.99
N TYR A 140 -19.66 0.25 10.88
CA TYR A 140 -20.46 0.50 9.70
C TYR A 140 -19.58 0.76 8.46
N THR A 141 -18.50 1.54 8.60
CA THR A 141 -17.56 1.82 7.50
C THR A 141 -16.92 0.53 7.00
N LEU A 142 -16.42 -0.32 7.91
CA LEU A 142 -15.81 -1.60 7.55
C LEU A 142 -16.78 -2.50 6.76
N ASP A 143 -18.00 -2.69 7.30
CA ASP A 143 -19.02 -3.53 6.68
C ASP A 143 -19.50 -2.96 5.34
N HIS A 144 -19.65 -1.62 5.26
CA HIS A 144 -20.09 -0.95 4.04
C HIS A 144 -19.04 -1.01 2.92
N LEU A 145 -17.77 -0.83 3.22
CA LEU A 145 -16.67 -0.98 2.27
C LEU A 145 -16.55 -2.42 1.78
N GLU A 146 -16.61 -3.40 2.69
CA GLU A 146 -16.55 -4.84 2.36
C GLU A 146 -17.68 -5.23 1.40
N LYS A 147 -18.93 -4.80 1.67
CA LYS A 147 -20.09 -5.03 0.80
C LYS A 147 -19.95 -4.43 -0.61
N ASN A 148 -19.14 -3.40 -0.74
CA ASN A 148 -18.85 -2.75 -2.02
C ASN A 148 -17.54 -3.20 -2.67
N GLY A 149 -16.88 -4.23 -2.12
CA GLY A 149 -15.66 -4.80 -2.68
C GLY A 149 -14.42 -3.94 -2.49
N ILE A 150 -14.44 -2.98 -1.54
CA ILE A 150 -13.32 -2.10 -1.22
C ILE A 150 -12.69 -2.56 0.09
N ALA A 151 -11.40 -2.79 0.08
CA ALA A 151 -10.68 -3.23 1.27
C ALA A 151 -10.35 -2.03 2.18
N ALA A 152 -10.65 -2.16 3.47
CA ALA A 152 -10.29 -1.19 4.50
C ALA A 152 -9.02 -1.62 5.23
N VAL A 153 -8.11 -0.68 5.51
CA VAL A 153 -6.86 -0.95 6.22
C VAL A 153 -6.61 0.07 7.32
N GLY A 154 -6.07 -0.39 8.46
CA GLY A 154 -5.71 0.44 9.60
C GLY A 154 -6.80 0.58 10.66
N THR A 155 -8.00 0.05 10.40
CA THR A 155 -9.04 -0.15 11.42
C THR A 155 -9.57 -1.56 11.39
N GLY A 156 -10.18 -2.00 12.49
CA GLY A 156 -10.71 -3.35 12.64
C GLY A 156 -11.89 -3.42 13.62
N LYS A 157 -12.47 -4.60 13.75
CA LYS A 157 -13.46 -4.89 14.81
C LYS A 157 -12.78 -5.00 16.17
N ASP A 158 -11.49 -5.28 16.16
CA ASP A 158 -10.58 -5.42 17.28
C ASP A 158 -9.15 -5.02 16.90
N GLU A 159 -8.22 -5.12 17.82
CA GLU A 159 -6.80 -4.82 17.62
C GLU A 159 -6.16 -5.70 16.53
N ALA A 160 -6.46 -6.99 16.54
CA ALA A 160 -5.93 -7.92 15.55
C ALA A 160 -6.38 -7.55 14.13
N GLY A 161 -7.65 -7.17 13.97
CA GLY A 161 -8.21 -6.68 12.71
C GLY A 161 -7.56 -5.38 12.24
N ALA A 162 -7.36 -4.41 13.15
CA ALA A 162 -6.74 -3.12 12.83
C ALA A 162 -5.29 -3.27 12.36
N ARG A 163 -4.53 -4.19 12.99
CA ARG A 163 -3.10 -4.44 12.72
C ARG A 163 -2.84 -5.40 11.57
N ARG A 164 -3.79 -6.26 11.23
CA ARG A 164 -3.61 -7.34 10.26
C ARG A 164 -3.16 -6.88 8.88
N GLY A 165 -3.59 -5.68 8.45
CA GLY A 165 -3.39 -5.22 7.08
C GLY A 165 -4.18 -6.02 6.05
N VAL A 166 -4.07 -5.61 4.79
CA VAL A 166 -4.77 -6.17 3.63
C VAL A 166 -3.76 -6.63 2.59
N VAL A 167 -4.04 -7.75 1.91
CA VAL A 167 -3.23 -8.23 0.78
C VAL A 167 -4.10 -8.28 -0.46
N ILE A 168 -3.68 -7.58 -1.51
CA ILE A 168 -4.30 -7.59 -2.84
C ILE A 168 -3.34 -8.30 -3.81
N GLU A 169 -3.82 -9.30 -4.50
CA GLU A 169 -3.04 -9.99 -5.54
C GLU A 169 -3.43 -9.46 -6.92
N ARG A 170 -2.43 -9.04 -7.70
CA ARG A 170 -2.59 -8.61 -9.10
C ARG A 170 -1.44 -9.14 -9.94
N ASN A 171 -1.77 -9.77 -11.07
CA ASN A 171 -0.81 -10.32 -12.02
C ASN A 171 0.27 -11.18 -11.31
N GLY A 172 -0.12 -12.01 -10.33
CA GLY A 172 0.79 -12.90 -9.59
C GLY A 172 1.69 -12.20 -8.56
N VAL A 173 1.48 -10.91 -8.29
CA VAL A 173 2.18 -10.17 -7.23
C VAL A 173 1.21 -9.84 -6.10
N LYS A 174 1.62 -10.13 -4.86
CA LYS A 174 0.86 -9.85 -3.64
C LYS A 174 1.34 -8.54 -3.01
N PHE A 175 0.48 -7.53 -3.04
CA PHE A 175 0.72 -6.22 -2.43
C PHE A 175 0.06 -6.18 -1.05
N GLY A 176 0.88 -6.02 -0.01
CA GLY A 176 0.43 -5.90 1.37
C GLY A 176 0.31 -4.43 1.77
N PHE A 177 -0.81 -4.05 2.38
CA PHE A 177 -1.10 -2.70 2.84
C PHE A 177 -1.27 -2.68 4.35
N LEU A 178 -0.60 -1.74 5.01
CA LEU A 178 -0.77 -1.39 6.41
C LEU A 178 -1.10 0.10 6.50
N ALA A 179 -1.91 0.51 7.48
CA ALA A 179 -2.19 1.91 7.70
C ALA A 179 -2.18 2.26 9.18
N TYR A 180 -1.73 3.49 9.49
CA TYR A 180 -1.54 3.98 10.84
C TYR A 180 -1.97 5.43 10.94
N THR A 181 -2.50 5.82 12.09
CA THR A 181 -2.76 7.21 12.41
C THR A 181 -2.08 7.58 13.72
N TYR A 182 -1.75 8.88 13.84
CA TYR A 182 -1.22 9.34 15.10
C TYR A 182 -2.33 9.69 16.09
N ASP A 183 -1.83 10.05 17.27
CA ASP A 183 -2.65 10.24 18.44
C ASP A 183 -3.58 11.46 18.37
N GLN A 184 -4.21 11.64 19.26
CA GLN A 184 -5.11 12.22 20.22
C GLN A 184 -5.28 13.72 20.18
N ARG A 185 -4.33 14.48 19.70
CA ARG A 185 -4.40 15.95 19.84
C ARG A 185 -5.41 16.54 18.88
N ASN A 186 -5.58 15.89 17.73
CA ASN A 186 -6.51 16.29 16.68
C ASN A 186 -7.54 15.20 16.32
N GLY A 187 -7.55 14.08 17.05
CA GLY A 187 -8.46 12.96 16.77
C GLY A 187 -9.69 12.94 17.68
N ASN A 188 -10.79 12.47 17.16
CA ASN A 188 -12.02 12.21 17.91
C ASN A 188 -12.02 10.82 18.57
N HIS A 189 -10.87 10.17 18.69
CA HIS A 189 -10.75 8.85 19.31
C HIS A 189 -9.86 8.89 20.56
N PRO A 190 -10.17 8.10 21.58
CA PRO A 190 -9.29 7.92 22.72
C PRO A 190 -8.08 7.05 22.34
N ASN A 191 -6.98 7.19 23.09
CA ASN A 191 -5.72 6.49 22.89
C ASN A 191 -5.79 4.98 22.99
N ASP A 192 -6.78 4.51 23.70
CA ASP A 192 -7.00 3.12 24.06
C ASP A 192 -8.00 2.44 23.12
N ASP A 193 -8.44 3.11 22.05
CA ASP A 193 -9.26 2.44 21.05
C ASP A 193 -8.41 1.55 20.12
N ASN A 194 -8.24 0.33 20.54
CA ASN A 194 -7.43 -0.67 19.85
C ASN A 194 -7.99 -1.11 18.48
N ARG A 195 -9.17 -0.63 18.09
CA ARG A 195 -9.73 -0.81 16.73
C ARG A 195 -9.10 0.11 15.70
N ILE A 196 -8.25 1.03 16.12
CA ILE A 196 -7.53 1.99 15.27
C ILE A 196 -6.04 1.74 15.44
N ASN A 197 -5.34 1.50 14.34
CA ASN A 197 -3.92 1.23 14.37
C ASN A 197 -3.12 2.54 14.55
N GLY A 198 -2.52 2.69 15.72
CA GLY A 198 -1.76 3.89 16.11
C GLY A 198 -0.31 3.89 15.62
N LEU A 199 0.30 5.09 15.59
CA LEU A 199 1.73 5.25 15.27
C LEU A 199 2.61 4.75 16.42
N ASP A 200 2.95 3.49 16.39
CA ASP A 200 3.90 2.83 17.29
C ASP A 200 4.95 2.11 16.46
N ILE A 201 6.22 2.48 16.62
CA ILE A 201 7.33 1.93 15.81
C ILE A 201 7.59 0.45 16.15
N VAL A 202 7.35 0.02 17.37
CA VAL A 202 7.52 -1.39 17.76
C VAL A 202 6.45 -2.23 17.07
N ARG A 203 5.19 -1.83 17.19
CA ARG A 203 4.06 -2.47 16.53
C ARG A 203 4.18 -2.44 15.00
N LEU A 204 4.61 -1.31 14.43
CA LEU A 204 4.88 -1.19 13.00
C LEU A 204 5.86 -2.28 12.51
N ARG A 205 6.96 -2.50 13.23
CA ARG A 205 7.96 -3.51 12.86
C ARG A 205 7.39 -4.92 12.91
N GLU A 206 6.58 -5.22 13.91
CA GLU A 206 5.87 -6.50 14.04
C GLU A 206 4.89 -6.70 12.89
N ASP A 207 4.05 -5.70 12.62
CA ASP A 207 3.02 -5.76 11.58
C ASP A 207 3.64 -5.88 10.17
N VAL A 208 4.73 -5.14 9.89
CA VAL A 208 5.47 -5.28 8.63
C VAL A 208 6.09 -6.66 8.52
N ALA A 209 6.68 -7.20 9.59
CA ALA A 209 7.23 -8.56 9.59
C ALA A 209 6.13 -9.62 9.35
N ASP A 210 4.93 -9.40 9.88
CA ASP A 210 3.81 -10.32 9.70
C ASP A 210 3.21 -10.26 8.28
N ILE A 211 2.90 -9.07 7.77
CA ILE A 211 2.30 -8.95 6.43
C ILE A 211 3.26 -9.45 5.33
N ARG A 212 4.57 -9.31 5.51
CA ARG A 212 5.58 -9.82 4.59
C ARG A 212 5.61 -11.34 4.45
N LYS A 213 5.08 -12.08 5.41
CA LYS A 213 4.89 -13.54 5.28
C LYS A 213 3.82 -13.89 4.24
N ARG A 214 2.95 -12.94 3.92
CA ARG A 214 1.76 -13.08 3.07
C ARG A 214 1.81 -12.24 1.80
N SER A 215 2.78 -11.32 1.67
CA SER A 215 2.91 -10.39 0.55
C SER A 215 4.34 -10.35 0.00
N ASN A 216 4.46 -9.91 -1.25
CA ASN A 216 5.73 -9.72 -1.94
C ASN A 216 6.24 -8.27 -1.83
N VAL A 217 5.32 -7.32 -1.79
CA VAL A 217 5.56 -5.89 -1.69
C VAL A 217 4.75 -5.35 -0.51
N THR A 218 5.34 -4.52 0.33
CA THR A 218 4.65 -3.91 1.48
C THR A 218 4.58 -2.40 1.32
N ILE A 219 3.36 -1.89 1.42
CA ILE A 219 3.03 -0.46 1.37
C ILE A 219 2.49 -0.05 2.76
N VAL A 220 2.98 1.07 3.28
CA VAL A 220 2.54 1.63 4.55
C VAL A 220 1.87 2.98 4.29
N SER A 221 0.64 3.15 4.74
CA SER A 221 -0.03 4.45 4.79
C SER A 221 0.14 5.06 6.17
N MET A 222 0.42 6.35 6.23
CA MET A 222 0.64 7.09 7.46
C MET A 222 -0.18 8.38 7.45
N HIS A 223 -1.17 8.50 8.35
CA HIS A 223 -1.94 9.72 8.52
C HIS A 223 -1.41 10.48 9.73
N ALA A 224 -0.48 11.43 9.49
CA ALA A 224 0.29 12.10 10.55
C ALA A 224 0.88 13.43 10.10
N GLY A 225 1.27 14.24 11.05
CA GLY A 225 1.97 15.51 10.85
C GLY A 225 1.28 16.70 11.48
N VAL A 226 1.56 17.86 10.93
CA VAL A 226 0.96 19.13 11.35
C VAL A 226 0.16 19.67 10.15
N GLU A 227 -1.11 20.00 10.38
CA GLU A 227 -1.96 20.58 9.33
C GLU A 227 -1.31 21.81 8.71
N TYR A 228 -1.37 21.87 7.40
CA TYR A 228 -0.86 22.95 6.54
C TYR A 228 0.66 23.15 6.56
N ALA A 229 1.41 22.33 7.29
CA ALA A 229 2.88 22.35 7.24
C ALA A 229 3.40 21.74 5.93
N LYS A 230 4.26 22.48 5.21
CA LYS A 230 4.85 22.03 3.95
C LYS A 230 6.04 21.07 4.14
N GLU A 231 6.62 21.08 5.34
CA GLU A 231 7.71 20.19 5.71
C GLU A 231 7.23 19.13 6.70
N PRO A 232 7.71 17.89 6.57
CA PRO A 232 7.30 16.81 7.45
C PRO A 232 7.81 17.03 8.88
N HIS A 233 6.95 16.80 9.86
CA HIS A 233 7.33 16.83 11.26
C HIS A 233 8.34 15.72 11.60
N PRO A 234 9.29 15.91 12.52
CA PRO A 234 10.29 14.88 12.87
C PRO A 234 9.69 13.51 13.22
N SER A 235 8.53 13.46 13.89
CA SER A 235 7.86 12.19 14.19
C SER A 235 7.32 11.48 12.95
N GLN A 236 6.83 12.22 11.92
CA GLN A 236 6.49 11.63 10.62
C GLN A 236 7.71 10.99 9.98
N GLN A 237 8.84 11.73 9.96
CA GLN A 237 10.09 11.23 9.37
C GLN A 237 10.57 9.98 10.09
N GLN A 238 10.56 9.99 11.42
CA GLN A 238 10.99 8.86 12.23
C GLN A 238 10.15 7.61 11.96
N PHE A 239 8.82 7.75 11.95
CA PHE A 239 7.91 6.63 11.69
C PHE A 239 8.05 6.09 10.27
N ALA A 240 8.04 6.97 9.27
CA ALA A 240 8.12 6.60 7.87
C ALA A 240 9.46 5.90 7.54
N ARG A 241 10.57 6.41 8.08
CA ARG A 241 11.88 5.78 7.93
C ARG A 241 11.95 4.43 8.63
N ALA A 242 11.36 4.30 9.82
CA ALA A 242 11.27 3.02 10.52
C ALA A 242 10.48 1.97 9.71
N ALA A 243 9.45 2.38 8.94
CA ALA A 243 8.71 1.49 8.06
C ALA A 243 9.62 0.94 6.93
N ILE A 244 10.41 1.81 6.28
CA ILE A 244 11.36 1.37 5.25
C ILE A 244 12.45 0.48 5.87
N GLU A 245 12.95 0.82 7.06
CA GLU A 245 13.92 0.00 7.80
C GLU A 245 13.38 -1.39 8.17
N ALA A 246 12.07 -1.49 8.38
CA ALA A 246 11.36 -2.76 8.57
C ALA A 246 11.09 -3.50 7.24
N ASN A 247 11.58 -2.97 6.10
CA ASN A 247 11.41 -3.48 4.74
C ASN A 247 10.03 -3.23 4.12
N ALA A 248 9.35 -2.13 4.45
CA ALA A 248 8.34 -1.58 3.56
C ALA A 248 9.01 -1.04 2.29
N THR A 249 8.31 -1.13 1.16
CA THR A 249 8.79 -0.65 -0.15
C THR A 249 8.41 0.81 -0.38
N LEU A 250 7.24 1.21 0.11
CA LEU A 250 6.66 2.53 -0.11
C LEU A 250 5.90 2.99 1.13
N VAL A 251 6.10 4.26 1.50
CA VAL A 251 5.29 4.93 2.52
C VAL A 251 4.52 6.08 1.87
N ILE A 252 3.21 6.13 2.07
CA ILE A 252 2.32 7.17 1.58
C ILE A 252 1.70 7.90 2.78
N GLY A 253 1.98 9.20 2.86
CA GLY A 253 1.53 10.05 3.96
C GLY A 253 0.32 10.90 3.62
N HIS A 254 -0.43 11.25 4.68
CA HIS A 254 -1.71 11.95 4.69
C HIS A 254 -1.80 12.87 5.90
N HIS A 255 -2.83 13.70 6.03
CA HIS A 255 -3.19 14.58 7.14
C HIS A 255 -2.76 16.05 6.99
N PRO A 256 -1.56 16.44 6.53
CA PRO A 256 -1.24 17.87 6.43
C PRO A 256 -2.15 18.67 5.50
N HIS A 257 -2.98 18.03 4.67
CA HIS A 257 -3.86 18.64 3.67
C HIS A 257 -3.15 19.49 2.62
N VAL A 258 -1.85 19.55 2.66
CA VAL A 258 -0.95 20.15 1.67
C VAL A 258 0.11 19.12 1.28
N THR A 259 0.66 19.25 0.08
CA THR A 259 1.70 18.35 -0.37
C THR A 259 3.00 18.58 0.40
N GLN A 260 3.65 17.50 0.81
CA GLN A 260 4.97 17.48 1.39
C GLN A 260 5.94 16.69 0.49
N PRO A 261 7.27 16.83 0.66
CA PRO A 261 8.26 16.15 -0.17
C PRO A 261 8.11 14.62 -0.21
N CYS A 262 8.57 14.02 -1.32
CA CYS A 262 8.91 12.61 -1.37
C CYS A 262 10.44 12.48 -1.33
N GLU A 263 10.95 11.45 -0.65
CA GLU A 263 12.38 11.12 -0.60
C GLU A 263 12.61 9.64 -0.91
N GLU A 264 13.71 9.35 -1.56
CA GLU A 264 14.27 8.00 -1.59
C GLU A 264 15.03 7.77 -0.29
N TYR A 265 14.68 6.72 0.44
CA TYR A 265 15.33 6.38 1.70
C TYR A 265 15.70 4.90 1.70
N ARG A 266 17.00 4.60 1.77
CA ARG A 266 17.54 3.23 1.70
C ARG A 266 17.00 2.48 0.47
N THR A 267 16.15 1.48 0.68
CA THR A 267 15.60 0.60 -0.36
C THR A 267 14.18 0.96 -0.78
N GLY A 268 13.61 2.02 -0.24
CA GLY A 268 12.22 2.41 -0.47
C GLY A 268 12.05 3.90 -0.74
N VAL A 269 10.79 4.29 -0.91
CA VAL A 269 10.39 5.68 -1.12
C VAL A 269 9.37 6.09 -0.07
N ILE A 270 9.47 7.33 0.41
CA ILE A 270 8.55 7.94 1.35
C ILE A 270 7.98 9.19 0.69
N CYS A 271 6.65 9.29 0.56
CA CYS A 271 5.95 10.53 0.25
C CYS A 271 5.23 10.98 1.51
N TYR A 272 5.68 12.07 2.13
CA TYR A 272 5.23 12.47 3.47
C TYR A 272 3.80 12.99 3.53
N SER A 273 3.30 13.63 2.46
CA SER A 273 1.89 13.98 2.29
C SER A 273 1.56 14.17 0.82
N LEU A 274 0.48 13.55 0.38
CA LEU A 274 -0.07 13.77 -0.96
C LEU A 274 -1.04 14.96 -1.01
N GLY A 275 -1.36 15.57 0.15
CA GLY A 275 -2.39 16.60 0.25
C GLY A 275 -3.79 16.03 0.01
N ASN A 276 -4.73 16.90 -0.29
CA ASN A 276 -6.12 16.53 -0.55
C ASN A 276 -6.30 15.94 -1.96
N LEU A 277 -7.17 14.94 -2.07
CA LEU A 277 -7.70 14.44 -3.35
C LEU A 277 -9.13 14.95 -3.56
N VAL A 278 -10.03 14.69 -2.60
CA VAL A 278 -11.42 15.18 -2.59
C VAL A 278 -11.66 15.87 -1.27
N PHE A 279 -11.80 17.19 -1.30
CA PHE A 279 -11.97 18.00 -0.09
C PHE A 279 -12.61 19.35 -0.42
N ASP A 280 -13.02 20.09 0.61
CA ASP A 280 -13.65 21.40 0.49
C ASP A 280 -12.90 22.52 1.24
N GLN A 281 -11.63 22.30 1.58
CA GLN A 281 -10.81 23.31 2.23
C GLN A 281 -10.42 24.44 1.27
N THR A 282 -10.29 25.66 1.81
CA THR A 282 -9.97 26.86 1.04
C THR A 282 -8.66 27.52 1.46
N ALA A 283 -7.99 26.98 2.48
CA ALA A 283 -6.68 27.47 2.91
C ALA A 283 -5.65 27.34 1.78
N ALA A 284 -4.64 28.19 1.80
CA ALA A 284 -3.62 28.23 0.75
C ALA A 284 -2.90 26.88 0.62
N GLY A 285 -2.89 26.32 -0.59
CA GLY A 285 -2.25 25.03 -0.91
C GLY A 285 -3.11 23.80 -0.68
N THR A 286 -4.27 23.89 -0.01
CA THR A 286 -5.13 22.72 0.25
C THR A 286 -5.88 22.23 -0.98
N ASN A 287 -5.94 23.03 -2.03
CA ASN A 287 -6.51 22.63 -3.32
C ASN A 287 -5.45 22.08 -4.30
N ASP A 288 -4.20 22.01 -3.88
CA ASP A 288 -3.09 21.44 -4.65
C ASP A 288 -2.74 20.08 -4.03
N GLY A 289 -2.87 19.01 -4.80
CA GLY A 289 -2.57 17.66 -4.35
C GLY A 289 -1.65 16.93 -5.31
N LEU A 290 -1.26 15.73 -4.90
CA LEU A 290 -0.49 14.79 -5.71
C LEU A 290 -1.26 13.47 -5.84
N VAL A 291 -1.16 12.87 -7.02
CA VAL A 291 -1.40 11.46 -7.23
C VAL A 291 -0.08 10.81 -7.59
N VAL A 292 0.27 9.74 -6.89
CA VAL A 292 1.50 8.98 -7.11
C VAL A 292 1.18 7.70 -7.87
N GLU A 293 1.88 7.48 -8.98
CA GLU A 293 1.84 6.25 -9.77
C GLU A 293 3.14 5.49 -9.56
N ALA A 294 3.07 4.25 -9.09
CA ALA A 294 4.21 3.37 -8.89
C ALA A 294 4.14 2.18 -9.85
N GLU A 295 5.18 2.00 -10.66
CA GLU A 295 5.33 0.89 -11.59
C GLU A 295 6.22 -0.20 -10.97
N PHE A 296 5.69 -1.42 -10.88
CA PHE A 296 6.40 -2.59 -10.39
C PHE A 296 6.65 -3.57 -11.54
N LYS A 297 7.85 -4.13 -11.59
CA LYS A 297 8.17 -5.28 -12.43
C LYS A 297 8.53 -6.46 -11.53
N GLY A 298 7.66 -7.45 -11.48
CA GLY A 298 7.68 -8.43 -10.39
C GLY A 298 7.53 -7.74 -9.02
N PHE A 299 8.44 -8.00 -8.12
CA PHE A 299 8.43 -7.44 -6.75
C PHE A 299 9.20 -6.12 -6.60
N SER A 300 9.82 -5.64 -7.68
CA SER A 300 10.67 -4.45 -7.63
C SER A 300 9.95 -3.23 -8.18
N MET A 301 9.87 -2.15 -7.39
CA MET A 301 9.44 -0.85 -7.86
C MET A 301 10.48 -0.30 -8.86
N ARG A 302 10.07 0.03 -10.08
CA ARG A 302 10.94 0.49 -11.17
C ARG A 302 10.82 1.97 -11.42
N LYS A 303 9.65 2.52 -11.18
CA LYS A 303 9.38 3.93 -11.45
C LYS A 303 8.34 4.45 -10.50
N LEU A 304 8.55 5.66 -10.04
CA LEU A 304 7.56 6.45 -9.33
C LEU A 304 7.32 7.73 -10.12
N ARG A 305 6.06 8.04 -10.41
CA ARG A 305 5.65 9.27 -11.09
C ARG A 305 4.72 10.05 -10.20
N MET A 306 4.95 11.33 -10.08
CA MET A 306 4.08 12.25 -9.36
C MET A 306 3.27 13.07 -10.37
N HIS A 307 1.96 13.05 -10.23
CA HIS A 307 1.03 13.83 -11.03
C HIS A 307 0.39 14.89 -10.14
N LYS A 308 0.58 16.16 -10.48
CA LYS A 308 -0.09 17.25 -9.78
C LYS A 308 -1.57 17.25 -10.10
N ILE A 309 -2.38 17.47 -9.09
CA ILE A 309 -3.81 17.71 -9.25
C ILE A 309 -4.17 19.08 -8.69
N LYS A 310 -5.28 19.60 -9.17
CA LYS A 310 -5.97 20.78 -8.63
C LYS A 310 -7.40 20.41 -8.29
N ILE A 311 -7.84 20.72 -7.08
CA ILE A 311 -9.24 20.57 -6.71
C ILE A 311 -10.00 21.78 -7.21
N VAL A 312 -10.95 21.56 -8.09
CA VAL A 312 -11.85 22.59 -8.66
C VAL A 312 -13.27 22.18 -8.35
N ASP A 313 -13.95 22.99 -7.55
CA ASP A 313 -15.33 22.73 -7.14
C ASP A 313 -15.52 21.31 -6.55
N THR A 314 -14.67 20.96 -5.57
CA THR A 314 -14.59 19.66 -4.89
C THR A 314 -14.14 18.47 -5.75
N GLN A 315 -13.84 18.66 -7.03
CA GLN A 315 -13.39 17.61 -7.93
C GLN A 315 -11.91 17.76 -8.26
N PRO A 316 -11.09 16.70 -8.08
CA PRO A 316 -9.69 16.72 -8.51
C PRO A 316 -9.57 16.65 -10.03
N VAL A 317 -8.67 17.45 -10.58
CA VAL A 317 -8.34 17.48 -12.01
C VAL A 317 -6.83 17.37 -12.15
N LEU A 318 -6.36 16.50 -13.04
CA LEU A 318 -4.94 16.42 -13.38
C LEU A 318 -4.45 17.74 -13.98
N VAL A 319 -3.31 18.22 -13.48
CA VAL A 319 -2.63 19.38 -14.07
C VAL A 319 -1.74 18.88 -15.21
N PRO A 320 -1.93 19.37 -16.44
CA PRO A 320 -1.07 18.96 -17.56
C PRO A 320 0.41 19.21 -17.27
N LYS A 321 1.27 18.29 -17.67
CA LYS A 321 2.72 18.56 -17.68
C LYS A 321 3.01 19.63 -18.74
N LYS A 322 3.67 20.69 -18.32
CA LYS A 322 4.20 21.69 -19.25
C LYS A 322 5.37 21.12 -20.02
#